data_5b68c3c63e7a9bb914e14ddee8a8afdc
#
_entry.id   5b68c3c63e7a9bb914e14ddee8a8afdc
#
_cell.length_a   1.000
_cell.length_b   1.000
_cell.length_c   1.000
_cell.angle_alpha   90.00
_cell.angle_beta   90.00
_cell.angle_gamma   90.00
#
_symmetry.space_group_name_H-M   'P 1'
#
loop_
_entity.id
_entity.type
_entity.pdbx_description
1 polymer ?
#
loop_
_entity_poly.entity_id
_entity_poly.type
_entity_poly.pdbx_seq_one_letter_code
_entity_poly.pdbx_strand_id
1 'polypeptide(L)'
;ENNINEDFELLKEALVDDVPHHEEPTVDKVHAPVVILGTGLAGYGLAKEFRKHDNETPLIIITSDDGRSYSKPMLSTGYTKDHSADDLAQLDAGSMARQLKASVWTMTKVNELDTEHQLIKVGDAETVIHYRTLVLAVGAEVIRPPIEGDGLELVYSVNDLLDYADFRVAVAKNGVKKVCIIGGGLIGCEYTNDLINGGFEVEAVDPLGYCLPTLLPEPAGKAVQTALEQKGAKFHFGPLVTAVNKAEKGVVVSLNNGETIAADIVISAVGVRPRTDLAKASGIVVNRGIVTNRLLETSASHVYAMGDCAEVDGHVLVYVAPLMAAAKALGKTLAGQPTEVSYGAMPVTIKTPACPVVVAPVARGAEGDWTIVADGHNVNAQFRDSGGKLLGFALTGEAIKEKILLQKELPPIMA
;
A
#
# COMPACT_ATOMS: atom_id res chain seq x y z
N GLU A 1 -72.36 -17.45 16.08
CA GLU A 1 -71.22 -16.52 16.27
C GLU A 1 -70.14 -17.00 17.25
N ASN A 2 -70.22 -18.26 17.78
CA ASN A 2 -69.28 -18.77 18.79
C ASN A 2 -68.30 -19.83 18.27
N ASN A 3 -68.24 -20.15 16.97
CA ASN A 3 -67.40 -21.24 16.48
C ASN A 3 -66.12 -20.77 15.75
N ILE A 4 -65.94 -19.47 15.49
CA ILE A 4 -64.78 -18.97 14.74
C ILE A 4 -63.57 -18.68 15.66
N ASN A 5 -63.80 -18.36 16.92
CA ASN A 5 -62.74 -18.06 17.86
C ASN A 5 -62.04 -19.31 18.44
N GLU A 6 -62.73 -20.42 18.60
CA GLU A 6 -62.15 -21.70 19.09
C GLU A 6 -61.27 -22.33 17.99
N ASP A 7 -61.68 -22.26 16.72
CA ASP A 7 -60.86 -22.76 15.61
C ASP A 7 -59.60 -21.90 15.36
N PHE A 8 -59.62 -20.63 15.75
CA PHE A 8 -58.48 -19.75 15.61
C PHE A 8 -57.40 -19.94 16.71
N GLU A 9 -57.82 -20.30 17.92
CA GLU A 9 -56.90 -20.65 19.01
C GLU A 9 -56.29 -22.04 18.81
N LEU A 10 -57.04 -23.02 18.29
CA LEU A 10 -56.51 -24.35 17.91
C LEU A 10 -55.53 -24.28 16.74
N LEU A 11 -55.72 -23.35 15.80
CA LEU A 11 -54.74 -23.08 14.71
C LEU A 11 -53.49 -22.40 15.21
N LYS A 12 -53.55 -21.56 16.24
CA LYS A 12 -52.39 -20.98 16.87
C LYS A 12 -51.55 -21.98 17.63
N GLU A 13 -52.16 -22.90 18.40
CA GLU A 13 -51.43 -23.96 19.08
C GLU A 13 -50.78 -24.96 18.12
N ALA A 14 -51.41 -25.25 16.98
CA ALA A 14 -50.84 -26.11 15.93
C ALA A 14 -49.69 -25.47 15.12
N LEU A 15 -49.58 -24.13 15.12
CA LEU A 15 -48.54 -23.40 14.42
C LEU A 15 -47.29 -23.10 15.26
N VAL A 16 -47.32 -23.40 16.56
CA VAL A 16 -46.20 -23.14 17.48
C VAL A 16 -45.25 -24.33 17.64
N ASP A 17 -45.65 -25.53 17.25
CA ASP A 17 -44.84 -26.75 17.47
C ASP A 17 -44.10 -27.28 16.25
N ASP A 18 -44.14 -26.60 15.08
CA ASP A 18 -43.46 -27.09 13.88
C ASP A 18 -42.71 -25.94 13.13
N VAL A 19 -42.09 -25.06 13.88
CA VAL A 19 -40.95 -24.30 13.30
C VAL A 19 -39.75 -25.22 13.39
N PRO A 20 -39.25 -25.79 12.27
CA PRO A 20 -37.99 -26.51 12.32
C PRO A 20 -36.96 -25.52 12.91
N HIS A 21 -36.39 -25.88 14.06
CA HIS A 21 -35.15 -25.27 14.47
C HIS A 21 -34.21 -25.45 13.28
N HIS A 22 -34.00 -24.41 12.50
CA HIS A 22 -32.86 -24.36 11.62
C HIS A 22 -31.66 -24.45 12.56
N GLU A 23 -31.16 -25.65 12.77
CA GLU A 23 -29.79 -25.85 13.20
C GLU A 23 -29.00 -25.06 12.16
N GLU A 24 -28.32 -23.98 12.59
CA GLU A 24 -27.35 -23.31 11.75
C GLU A 24 -26.46 -24.41 11.16
N PRO A 25 -26.26 -24.45 9.83
CA PRO A 25 -25.50 -25.52 9.23
C PRO A 25 -24.14 -25.53 9.92
N THR A 26 -23.83 -26.64 10.59
CA THR A 26 -22.51 -26.84 11.22
C THR A 26 -21.53 -26.83 10.09
N VAL A 27 -20.92 -25.65 9.88
CA VAL A 27 -19.88 -25.47 8.85
C VAL A 27 -18.76 -26.44 9.23
N ASP A 28 -18.49 -27.38 8.35
CA ASP A 28 -17.35 -28.27 8.49
C ASP A 28 -16.07 -27.43 8.42
N LYS A 29 -15.62 -26.99 9.60
CA LYS A 29 -14.46 -26.09 9.75
C LYS A 29 -13.17 -26.69 9.17
N VAL A 30 -13.13 -28.02 8.98
CA VAL A 30 -11.98 -28.72 8.40
C VAL A 30 -11.86 -28.42 6.90
N HIS A 31 -12.98 -28.24 6.21
CA HIS A 31 -13.05 -27.96 4.77
C HIS A 31 -13.29 -26.47 4.45
N ALA A 32 -13.41 -25.61 5.45
CA ALA A 32 -13.57 -24.17 5.22
C ALA A 32 -12.30 -23.58 4.54
N PRO A 33 -12.47 -22.59 3.65
CA PRO A 33 -11.36 -22.04 2.88
C PRO A 33 -10.38 -21.22 3.73
N VAL A 34 -9.17 -21.09 3.22
CA VAL A 34 -8.31 -19.94 3.52
C VAL A 34 -8.84 -18.76 2.70
N VAL A 35 -9.07 -17.64 3.35
CA VAL A 35 -9.55 -16.41 2.71
C VAL A 35 -8.47 -15.33 2.80
N ILE A 36 -8.11 -14.72 1.67
CA ILE A 36 -7.17 -13.60 1.61
C ILE A 36 -7.91 -12.37 1.11
N LEU A 37 -7.83 -11.27 1.86
CA LEU A 37 -8.38 -9.98 1.47
C LEU A 37 -7.29 -9.11 0.83
N GLY A 38 -7.44 -8.89 -0.49
CA GLY A 38 -6.52 -8.11 -1.32
C GLY A 38 -5.77 -8.94 -2.36
N THR A 39 -5.65 -8.38 -3.57
CA THR A 39 -4.95 -8.95 -4.74
C THR A 39 -3.65 -8.21 -5.08
N GLY A 40 -3.20 -7.31 -4.22
CA GLY A 40 -1.91 -6.65 -4.37
C GLY A 40 -0.72 -7.62 -4.25
N LEU A 41 0.49 -7.06 -4.27
CA LEU A 41 1.73 -7.85 -4.10
C LEU A 41 1.69 -8.75 -2.85
N ALA A 42 1.07 -8.29 -1.75
CA ALA A 42 0.93 -9.05 -0.52
C ALA A 42 0.03 -10.27 -0.71
N GLY A 43 -1.21 -10.07 -1.17
CA GLY A 43 -2.20 -11.15 -1.28
C GLY A 43 -1.82 -12.20 -2.32
N TYR A 44 -1.49 -11.78 -3.54
CA TYR A 44 -1.04 -12.73 -4.57
C TYR A 44 0.34 -13.32 -4.26
N GLY A 45 1.24 -12.55 -3.63
CA GLY A 45 2.52 -13.06 -3.16
C GLY A 45 2.34 -14.18 -2.14
N LEU A 46 1.48 -13.96 -1.16
CA LEU A 46 1.12 -14.98 -0.17
C LEU A 46 0.48 -16.21 -0.81
N ALA A 47 -0.49 -16.02 -1.69
CA ALA A 47 -1.17 -17.13 -2.34
C ALA A 47 -0.20 -18.01 -3.16
N LYS A 48 0.76 -17.39 -3.86
CA LYS A 48 1.84 -18.10 -4.57
C LYS A 48 2.74 -18.89 -3.62
N GLU A 49 3.15 -18.28 -2.50
CA GLU A 49 3.97 -18.96 -1.49
C GLU A 49 3.20 -20.10 -0.80
N PHE A 50 1.94 -19.90 -0.44
CA PHE A 50 1.08 -20.92 0.14
C PHE A 50 0.94 -22.14 -0.79
N ARG A 51 0.70 -21.91 -2.09
CA ARG A 51 0.55 -22.99 -3.08
C ARG A 51 1.82 -23.81 -3.32
N LYS A 52 2.99 -23.34 -2.89
CA LYS A 52 4.22 -24.17 -2.88
C LYS A 52 4.18 -25.28 -1.84
N HIS A 53 3.35 -25.15 -0.82
CA HIS A 53 3.28 -26.06 0.32
C HIS A 53 1.93 -26.79 0.45
N ASP A 54 0.85 -26.18 -0.06
CA ASP A 54 -0.50 -26.73 0.00
C ASP A 54 -1.26 -26.44 -1.30
N ASN A 55 -1.57 -27.48 -2.06
CA ASN A 55 -2.29 -27.40 -3.33
C ASN A 55 -3.76 -27.81 -3.24
N GLU A 56 -4.22 -28.29 -2.08
CA GLU A 56 -5.54 -28.91 -1.90
C GLU A 56 -6.52 -28.02 -1.12
N THR A 57 -6.05 -27.30 -0.12
CA THR A 57 -6.91 -26.41 0.69
C THR A 57 -7.65 -25.40 -0.19
N PRO A 58 -8.99 -25.28 -0.08
CA PRO A 58 -9.74 -24.26 -0.78
C PRO A 58 -9.21 -22.85 -0.46
N LEU A 59 -9.03 -22.04 -1.50
CA LEU A 59 -8.51 -20.67 -1.40
C LEU A 59 -9.47 -19.71 -2.07
N ILE A 60 -9.87 -18.68 -1.33
CA ILE A 60 -10.68 -17.56 -1.83
C ILE A 60 -9.86 -16.29 -1.66
N ILE A 61 -9.78 -15.48 -2.70
CA ILE A 61 -9.14 -14.17 -2.67
C ILE A 61 -10.19 -13.13 -3.04
N ILE A 62 -10.36 -12.10 -2.20
CA ILE A 62 -11.40 -11.08 -2.37
C ILE A 62 -10.75 -9.72 -2.48
N THR A 63 -11.17 -8.93 -3.47
CA THR A 63 -10.66 -7.60 -3.68
C THR A 63 -11.75 -6.63 -4.15
N SER A 64 -11.62 -5.37 -3.75
CA SER A 64 -12.48 -4.29 -4.22
C SER A 64 -12.06 -3.72 -5.58
N ASP A 65 -10.92 -4.12 -6.11
CA ASP A 65 -10.42 -3.77 -7.44
C ASP A 65 -10.73 -4.86 -8.48
N ASP A 66 -10.17 -4.74 -9.69
CA ASP A 66 -10.38 -5.66 -10.80
C ASP A 66 -9.54 -6.96 -10.72
N GLY A 67 -8.73 -7.11 -9.70
CA GLY A 67 -7.95 -8.32 -9.42
C GLY A 67 -6.78 -8.57 -10.38
N ARG A 68 -6.37 -7.59 -11.20
CA ARG A 68 -5.16 -7.73 -12.01
C ARG A 68 -3.91 -7.81 -11.14
N SER A 69 -3.01 -8.71 -11.50
CA SER A 69 -1.69 -8.81 -10.86
C SER A 69 -0.75 -7.79 -11.50
N TYR A 70 -0.11 -6.96 -10.70
CA TYR A 70 0.87 -5.98 -11.15
C TYR A 70 1.89 -5.69 -10.05
N SER A 71 2.98 -5.02 -10.42
CA SER A 71 3.98 -4.55 -9.47
C SER A 71 3.72 -3.07 -9.12
N LYS A 72 3.18 -2.79 -7.93
CA LYS A 72 2.85 -1.43 -7.49
C LYS A 72 3.99 -0.42 -7.67
N PRO A 73 5.28 -0.74 -7.38
CA PRO A 73 6.39 0.17 -7.68
C PRO A 73 6.51 0.61 -9.14
N MET A 74 5.93 -0.11 -10.09
CA MET A 74 6.01 0.24 -11.51
C MET A 74 5.07 1.38 -11.91
N LEU A 75 4.09 1.74 -11.07
CA LEU A 75 3.14 2.82 -11.33
C LEU A 75 3.83 4.19 -11.53
N SER A 76 4.97 4.43 -10.87
CA SER A 76 5.77 5.65 -10.98
C SER A 76 6.91 5.57 -12.03
N THR A 77 6.76 4.66 -13.02
CA THR A 77 7.71 4.51 -14.15
C THR A 77 7.00 4.40 -15.50
N GLY A 78 5.67 4.58 -15.49
CA GLY A 78 4.85 4.30 -16.65
C GLY A 78 5.03 5.29 -17.78
N TYR A 79 5.27 6.56 -17.51
CA TYR A 79 5.53 7.55 -18.55
C TYR A 79 6.94 7.42 -19.15
N THR A 80 7.95 7.14 -18.33
CA THR A 80 9.32 6.86 -18.81
C THR A 80 9.35 5.68 -19.79
N LYS A 81 8.48 4.67 -19.59
CA LYS A 81 8.43 3.45 -20.40
C LYS A 81 7.30 3.45 -21.42
N ASP A 82 6.51 4.51 -21.46
CA ASP A 82 5.27 4.62 -22.25
C ASP A 82 4.31 3.41 -22.04
N HIS A 83 4.15 3.01 -20.78
CA HIS A 83 3.26 1.93 -20.39
C HIS A 83 1.89 2.46 -19.96
N SER A 84 0.83 1.92 -20.55
CA SER A 84 -0.54 2.05 -20.05
C SER A 84 -0.76 1.22 -18.79
N ALA A 85 -1.95 1.32 -18.18
CA ALA A 85 -2.32 0.43 -17.08
C ALA A 85 -2.36 -1.04 -17.52
N ASP A 86 -2.80 -1.30 -18.75
CA ASP A 86 -2.85 -2.65 -19.30
C ASP A 86 -1.45 -3.24 -19.54
N ASP A 87 -0.48 -2.39 -19.94
CA ASP A 87 0.92 -2.82 -20.11
C ASP A 87 1.61 -3.11 -18.76
N LEU A 88 1.18 -2.46 -17.67
CA LEU A 88 1.68 -2.70 -16.32
C LEU A 88 1.05 -3.94 -15.68
N ALA A 89 -0.12 -4.37 -16.15
CA ALA A 89 -0.77 -5.59 -15.70
C ALA A 89 -0.01 -6.82 -16.20
N GLN A 90 0.30 -7.75 -15.31
CA GLN A 90 1.01 -8.98 -15.63
C GLN A 90 0.05 -10.11 -16.01
N LEU A 91 -1.02 -10.27 -15.20
CA LEU A 91 -2.06 -11.28 -15.39
C LEU A 91 -3.40 -10.72 -14.95
N ASP A 92 -4.48 -11.14 -15.62
CA ASP A 92 -5.85 -10.87 -15.17
C ASP A 92 -6.27 -11.78 -14.01
N ALA A 93 -7.38 -11.43 -13.35
CA ALA A 93 -7.89 -12.18 -12.20
C ALA A 93 -8.22 -13.64 -12.52
N GLY A 94 -8.77 -13.92 -13.73
CA GLY A 94 -9.10 -15.29 -14.15
C GLY A 94 -7.84 -16.14 -14.35
N SER A 95 -6.78 -15.57 -14.91
CA SER A 95 -5.49 -16.24 -15.05
C SER A 95 -4.83 -16.51 -13.71
N MET A 96 -4.92 -15.54 -12.78
CA MET A 96 -4.46 -15.72 -11.39
C MET A 96 -5.26 -16.82 -10.67
N ALA A 97 -6.58 -16.84 -10.83
CA ALA A 97 -7.45 -17.87 -10.24
C ALA A 97 -7.05 -19.28 -10.70
N ARG A 98 -6.82 -19.45 -12.02
CA ARG A 98 -6.35 -20.75 -12.57
C ARG A 98 -4.97 -21.13 -12.04
N GLN A 99 -4.01 -20.19 -12.07
CA GLN A 99 -2.64 -20.43 -11.60
C GLN A 99 -2.59 -20.84 -10.13
N LEU A 100 -3.43 -20.22 -9.31
CA LEU A 100 -3.45 -20.41 -7.86
C LEU A 100 -4.44 -21.49 -7.41
N LYS A 101 -5.20 -22.10 -8.33
CA LYS A 101 -6.33 -22.98 -7.99
C LYS A 101 -7.22 -22.33 -6.91
N ALA A 102 -7.63 -21.09 -7.13
CA ALA A 102 -8.35 -20.25 -6.20
C ALA A 102 -9.61 -19.66 -6.84
N SER A 103 -10.57 -19.27 -6.01
CA SER A 103 -11.65 -18.38 -6.43
C SER A 103 -11.21 -16.95 -6.18
N VAL A 104 -11.20 -16.10 -7.22
CA VAL A 104 -10.88 -14.67 -7.10
C VAL A 104 -12.14 -13.86 -7.31
N TRP A 105 -12.56 -13.14 -6.29
CA TRP A 105 -13.76 -12.29 -6.29
C TRP A 105 -13.32 -10.85 -6.43
N THR A 106 -13.55 -10.30 -7.60
CA THR A 106 -13.20 -8.91 -7.95
C THR A 106 -14.37 -7.97 -7.70
N MET A 107 -14.10 -6.67 -7.64
CA MET A 107 -15.09 -5.62 -7.40
C MET A 107 -15.99 -5.92 -6.20
N THR A 108 -15.46 -6.64 -5.20
CA THR A 108 -16.20 -7.14 -4.04
C THR A 108 -15.60 -6.55 -2.77
N LYS A 109 -16.42 -5.78 -2.06
CA LYS A 109 -16.05 -5.17 -0.79
C LYS A 109 -16.41 -6.12 0.36
N VAL A 110 -15.51 -6.25 1.33
CA VAL A 110 -15.81 -6.86 2.62
C VAL A 110 -16.40 -5.78 3.52
N ASN A 111 -17.64 -5.99 3.99
CA ASN A 111 -18.38 -5.02 4.77
C ASN A 111 -18.24 -5.26 6.27
N GLU A 112 -18.14 -6.54 6.67
CA GLU A 112 -18.09 -6.96 8.06
C GLU A 112 -17.15 -8.16 8.22
N LEU A 113 -16.47 -8.22 9.34
CA LEU A 113 -15.66 -9.34 9.78
C LEU A 113 -16.14 -9.72 11.19
N ASP A 114 -16.70 -10.92 11.33
CA ASP A 114 -17.05 -11.54 12.61
C ASP A 114 -15.97 -12.56 12.97
N THR A 115 -15.14 -12.19 13.94
CA THR A 115 -14.01 -13.00 14.39
C THR A 115 -14.43 -14.14 15.32
N GLU A 116 -15.58 -14.02 15.98
CA GLU A 116 -16.12 -15.03 16.89
C GLU A 116 -16.70 -16.22 16.11
N HIS A 117 -17.49 -15.93 15.07
CA HIS A 117 -18.11 -16.95 14.23
C HIS A 117 -17.25 -17.35 13.01
N GLN A 118 -16.08 -16.75 12.84
CA GLN A 118 -15.18 -16.98 11.71
C GLN A 118 -15.88 -16.80 10.36
N LEU A 119 -16.54 -15.67 10.16
CA LEU A 119 -17.19 -15.32 8.91
C LEU A 119 -16.90 -13.87 8.49
N ILE A 120 -17.06 -13.62 7.20
CA ILE A 120 -17.07 -12.28 6.61
C ILE A 120 -18.37 -12.10 5.82
N LYS A 121 -18.86 -10.85 5.75
CA LYS A 121 -19.94 -10.45 4.86
C LYS A 121 -19.39 -9.62 3.73
N VAL A 122 -19.77 -9.96 2.51
CA VAL A 122 -19.22 -9.36 1.30
C VAL A 122 -20.30 -8.91 0.33
N GLY A 123 -20.01 -7.84 -0.39
CA GLY A 123 -20.87 -7.28 -1.44
C GLY A 123 -22.18 -6.68 -0.93
N ASP A 124 -22.99 -6.16 -1.87
CA ASP A 124 -24.25 -5.51 -1.53
C ASP A 124 -25.33 -6.50 -1.04
N ALA A 125 -25.23 -7.76 -1.45
CA ALA A 125 -26.13 -8.84 -1.00
C ALA A 125 -25.75 -9.42 0.37
N GLU A 126 -24.73 -8.89 1.03
CA GLU A 126 -24.20 -9.38 2.31
C GLU A 126 -23.94 -10.89 2.32
N THR A 127 -23.38 -11.42 1.24
CA THR A 127 -23.04 -12.85 1.15
C THR A 127 -22.09 -13.24 2.26
N VAL A 128 -22.47 -14.26 3.03
CA VAL A 128 -21.69 -14.78 4.15
C VAL A 128 -20.69 -15.82 3.66
N ILE A 129 -19.44 -15.66 4.03
CA ILE A 129 -18.35 -16.62 3.76
C ILE A 129 -17.71 -17.00 5.08
N HIS A 130 -17.79 -18.29 5.44
CA HIS A 130 -17.05 -18.82 6.57
C HIS A 130 -15.61 -19.13 6.15
N TYR A 131 -14.66 -18.89 7.06
CA TYR A 131 -13.25 -19.14 6.81
C TYR A 131 -12.62 -20.05 7.87
N ARG A 132 -11.69 -20.91 7.46
CA ARG A 132 -10.77 -21.60 8.37
C ARG A 132 -9.71 -20.63 8.89
N THR A 133 -9.21 -19.82 7.99
CA THR A 133 -8.18 -18.82 8.26
C THR A 133 -8.42 -17.60 7.37
N LEU A 134 -8.32 -16.42 7.94
CA LEU A 134 -8.45 -15.16 7.23
C LEU A 134 -7.10 -14.41 7.23
N VAL A 135 -6.72 -13.85 6.10
CA VAL A 135 -5.54 -13.01 5.99
C VAL A 135 -5.92 -11.62 5.49
N LEU A 136 -5.63 -10.61 6.28
CA LEU A 136 -5.79 -9.21 5.94
C LEU A 136 -4.53 -8.75 5.19
N ALA A 137 -4.63 -8.64 3.86
CA ALA A 137 -3.59 -8.13 2.95
C ALA A 137 -4.11 -6.89 2.21
N VAL A 138 -4.86 -6.04 2.93
CA VAL A 138 -5.65 -4.92 2.41
C VAL A 138 -4.81 -3.68 2.06
N GLY A 139 -3.51 -3.71 2.32
CA GLY A 139 -2.57 -2.66 1.90
C GLY A 139 -2.73 -1.34 2.66
N ALA A 140 -2.35 -0.26 2.00
CA ALA A 140 -2.40 1.10 2.52
C ALA A 140 -3.32 1.99 1.68
N GLU A 141 -3.77 3.06 2.25
CA GLU A 141 -4.54 4.10 1.57
C GLU A 141 -3.75 5.41 1.53
N VAL A 142 -4.06 6.25 0.55
CA VAL A 142 -3.44 7.57 0.41
C VAL A 142 -3.89 8.51 1.52
N ILE A 143 -2.96 9.28 2.05
CA ILE A 143 -3.27 10.39 2.93
C ILE A 143 -3.85 11.51 2.07
N ARG A 144 -5.03 12.02 2.44
CA ARG A 144 -5.66 13.17 1.81
C ARG A 144 -5.37 14.39 2.67
N PRO A 145 -4.53 15.34 2.19
CA PRO A 145 -4.30 16.58 2.92
C PRO A 145 -5.58 17.43 2.93
N PRO A 146 -5.79 18.27 3.96
CA PRO A 146 -6.96 19.15 4.06
C PRO A 146 -6.78 20.34 3.11
N ILE A 147 -7.05 20.13 1.82
CA ILE A 147 -6.95 21.14 0.77
C ILE A 147 -8.36 21.59 0.42
N GLU A 148 -8.56 22.88 0.33
CA GLU A 148 -9.82 23.52 -0.04
C GLU A 148 -9.90 23.77 -1.56
N GLY A 149 -11.06 24.23 -2.03
CA GLY A 149 -11.27 24.68 -3.40
C GLY A 149 -12.25 23.84 -4.22
N ASP A 150 -12.60 24.36 -5.38
CA ASP A 150 -13.57 23.76 -6.31
C ASP A 150 -12.91 22.96 -7.45
N GLY A 151 -11.59 22.83 -7.46
CA GLY A 151 -10.80 22.10 -8.44
C GLY A 151 -10.33 20.72 -7.96
N LEU A 152 -10.87 20.19 -6.86
CA LEU A 152 -10.39 18.95 -6.24
C LEU A 152 -10.58 17.70 -7.10
N GLU A 153 -11.49 17.71 -8.07
CA GLU A 153 -11.63 16.62 -9.04
C GLU A 153 -10.44 16.48 -10.00
N LEU A 154 -9.58 17.49 -10.08
CA LEU A 154 -8.32 17.44 -10.84
C LEU A 154 -7.11 17.13 -9.95
N VAL A 155 -7.33 16.77 -8.68
CA VAL A 155 -6.30 16.27 -7.76
C VAL A 155 -6.35 14.76 -7.70
N TYR A 156 -5.36 14.11 -8.28
CA TYR A 156 -5.25 12.66 -8.36
C TYR A 156 -4.28 12.13 -7.30
N SER A 157 -4.56 10.93 -6.81
CA SER A 157 -3.63 10.14 -6.02
C SER A 157 -3.52 8.78 -6.67
N VAL A 158 -2.32 8.35 -7.02
CA VAL A 158 -2.12 7.08 -7.71
C VAL A 158 -1.57 6.05 -6.71
N ASN A 159 -2.45 5.22 -6.19
CA ASN A 159 -2.12 4.20 -5.20
C ASN A 159 -2.22 2.77 -5.75
N ASP A 160 -3.00 2.57 -6.79
CA ASP A 160 -3.20 1.28 -7.44
C ASP A 160 -3.31 1.42 -8.97
N LEU A 161 -3.57 0.30 -9.65
CA LEU A 161 -3.61 0.25 -11.10
C LEU A 161 -4.85 0.95 -11.69
N LEU A 162 -5.97 0.95 -10.98
CA LEU A 162 -7.18 1.66 -11.39
C LEU A 162 -6.98 3.17 -11.28
N ASP A 163 -6.42 3.64 -10.17
CA ASP A 163 -6.03 5.05 -10.01
C ASP A 163 -5.09 5.50 -11.14
N TYR A 164 -4.11 4.64 -11.50
CA TYR A 164 -3.19 4.93 -12.59
C TYR A 164 -3.90 5.00 -13.94
N ALA A 165 -4.83 4.08 -14.20
CA ALA A 165 -5.64 4.09 -15.43
C ALA A 165 -6.45 5.38 -15.54
N ASP A 166 -7.14 5.78 -14.48
CA ASP A 166 -7.94 7.00 -14.42
C ASP A 166 -7.07 8.25 -14.63
N PHE A 167 -5.91 8.30 -14.00
CA PHE A 167 -4.95 9.37 -14.19
C PHE A 167 -4.47 9.46 -15.65
N ARG A 168 -4.11 8.33 -16.28
CA ARG A 168 -3.69 8.28 -17.69
C ARG A 168 -4.80 8.78 -18.63
N VAL A 169 -6.04 8.38 -18.38
CA VAL A 169 -7.22 8.84 -19.14
C VAL A 169 -7.42 10.35 -18.98
N ALA A 170 -7.34 10.85 -17.76
CA ALA A 170 -7.48 12.29 -17.48
C ALA A 170 -6.40 13.12 -18.17
N VAL A 171 -5.15 12.67 -18.13
CA VAL A 171 -4.01 13.31 -18.82
C VAL A 171 -4.24 13.38 -20.33
N ALA A 172 -4.66 12.28 -20.95
CA ALA A 172 -4.89 12.22 -22.39
C ALA A 172 -6.09 13.09 -22.81
N LYS A 173 -7.23 12.99 -22.07
CA LYS A 173 -8.46 13.72 -22.37
C LYS A 173 -8.29 15.25 -22.30
N ASN A 174 -7.53 15.73 -21.31
CA ASN A 174 -7.38 17.16 -21.06
C ASN A 174 -6.20 17.77 -21.80
N GLY A 175 -5.42 16.99 -22.56
CA GLY A 175 -4.22 17.48 -23.25
C GLY A 175 -3.22 18.10 -22.27
N VAL A 176 -3.04 17.44 -21.11
CA VAL A 176 -2.19 17.91 -20.02
C VAL A 176 -0.75 18.08 -20.49
N LYS A 177 -0.14 19.20 -20.10
CA LYS A 177 1.26 19.50 -20.32
C LYS A 177 1.99 19.84 -19.02
N LYS A 178 1.28 20.47 -18.08
CA LYS A 178 1.83 20.92 -16.80
C LYS A 178 1.17 20.22 -15.63
N VAL A 179 1.97 19.57 -14.79
CA VAL A 179 1.55 18.84 -13.60
C VAL A 179 2.12 19.51 -12.35
N CYS A 180 1.27 19.77 -11.37
CA CYS A 180 1.70 20.13 -10.02
C CYS A 180 1.72 18.88 -9.15
N ILE A 181 2.81 18.64 -8.42
CA ILE A 181 2.94 17.52 -7.47
C ILE A 181 2.94 18.06 -6.05
N ILE A 182 2.07 17.54 -5.20
CA ILE A 182 2.05 17.83 -3.77
C ILE A 182 2.81 16.72 -3.05
N GLY A 183 3.99 17.04 -2.53
CA GLY A 183 4.89 16.12 -1.83
C GLY A 183 6.22 15.91 -2.54
N GLY A 184 7.33 16.16 -1.84
CA GLY A 184 8.71 15.92 -2.26
C GLY A 184 9.33 14.65 -1.66
N GLY A 185 8.48 13.74 -1.17
CA GLY A 185 8.87 12.42 -0.65
C GLY A 185 9.18 11.41 -1.75
N LEU A 186 9.26 10.11 -1.39
CA LEU A 186 9.63 9.02 -2.29
C LEU A 186 8.77 9.01 -3.57
N ILE A 187 7.46 8.93 -3.42
CA ILE A 187 6.54 8.84 -4.56
C ILE A 187 6.53 10.14 -5.36
N GLY A 188 6.56 11.30 -4.69
CA GLY A 188 6.59 12.60 -5.37
C GLY A 188 7.84 12.78 -6.25
N CYS A 189 9.02 12.41 -5.75
CA CYS A 189 10.26 12.46 -6.53
C CYS A 189 10.27 11.45 -7.70
N GLU A 190 9.74 10.25 -7.49
CA GLU A 190 9.62 9.27 -8.57
C GLU A 190 8.69 9.75 -9.68
N TYR A 191 7.50 10.28 -9.33
CA TYR A 191 6.58 10.87 -10.31
C TYR A 191 7.17 12.13 -10.98
N THR A 192 7.89 12.96 -10.23
CA THR A 192 8.59 14.11 -10.83
C THR A 192 9.52 13.63 -11.94
N ASN A 193 10.35 12.62 -11.69
CA ASN A 193 11.26 12.07 -12.69
C ASN A 193 10.52 11.40 -13.85
N ASP A 194 9.49 10.60 -13.57
CA ASP A 194 8.74 9.85 -14.57
C ASP A 194 7.99 10.78 -15.53
N LEU A 195 7.32 11.81 -15.00
CA LEU A 195 6.56 12.77 -15.80
C LEU A 195 7.48 13.65 -16.65
N ILE A 196 8.63 14.11 -16.13
CA ILE A 196 9.61 14.84 -16.92
C ILE A 196 10.10 14.00 -18.09
N ASN A 197 10.42 12.73 -17.88
CA ASN A 197 10.79 11.81 -18.95
C ASN A 197 9.65 11.60 -19.95
N GLY A 198 8.39 11.69 -19.50
CA GLY A 198 7.20 11.68 -20.34
C GLY A 198 6.91 12.97 -21.09
N GLY A 199 7.75 14.01 -20.92
CA GLY A 199 7.64 15.29 -21.63
C GLY A 199 6.73 16.33 -20.96
N PHE A 200 6.38 16.14 -19.68
CA PHE A 200 5.58 17.11 -18.92
C PHE A 200 6.44 18.16 -18.23
N GLU A 201 5.88 19.36 -18.09
CA GLU A 201 6.37 20.36 -17.16
C GLU A 201 5.91 20.00 -15.75
N VAL A 202 6.83 19.98 -14.79
CA VAL A 202 6.53 19.55 -13.41
C VAL A 202 6.97 20.61 -12.42
N GLU A 203 6.03 21.02 -11.55
CA GLU A 203 6.30 21.81 -10.36
C GLU A 203 5.86 21.02 -9.12
N ALA A 204 6.76 20.86 -8.15
CA ALA A 204 6.50 20.11 -6.93
C ALA A 204 6.54 21.01 -5.69
N VAL A 205 5.62 20.80 -4.76
CA VAL A 205 5.50 21.57 -3.51
C VAL A 205 5.68 20.64 -2.32
N ASP A 206 6.58 21.00 -1.41
CA ASP A 206 6.77 20.24 -0.16
C ASP A 206 7.15 21.20 0.99
N PRO A 207 6.55 21.08 2.19
CA PRO A 207 6.86 21.95 3.32
C PRO A 207 8.27 21.75 3.89
N LEU A 208 8.93 20.64 3.57
CA LEU A 208 10.29 20.37 4.01
C LEU A 208 11.31 20.91 3.00
N GLY A 209 12.55 21.03 3.40
CA GLY A 209 13.51 21.92 2.71
C GLY A 209 14.23 21.34 1.48
N TYR A 210 14.03 20.06 1.14
CA TYR A 210 14.71 19.37 0.04
C TYR A 210 14.00 18.07 -0.35
N CYS A 211 14.43 17.42 -1.42
CA CYS A 211 13.86 16.14 -1.86
C CYS A 211 14.12 15.00 -0.86
N LEU A 212 13.11 14.13 -0.63
CA LEU A 212 13.23 12.94 0.21
C LEU A 212 13.64 13.22 1.68
N PRO A 213 13.14 14.27 2.32
CA PRO A 213 13.69 14.79 3.58
C PRO A 213 13.49 13.85 4.77
N THR A 214 12.53 12.91 4.68
CA THR A 214 12.29 11.89 5.70
C THR A 214 13.20 10.65 5.57
N LEU A 215 13.92 10.54 4.46
CA LEU A 215 14.74 9.37 4.14
C LEU A 215 16.23 9.71 4.01
N LEU A 216 16.57 10.91 3.54
CA LEU A 216 17.93 11.32 3.20
C LEU A 216 18.40 12.45 4.12
N PRO A 217 19.72 12.50 4.45
CA PRO A 217 20.32 13.72 4.96
C PRO A 217 20.35 14.81 3.86
N GLU A 218 20.37 16.08 4.27
CA GLU A 218 20.23 17.22 3.36
C GLU A 218 21.16 17.18 2.13
N PRO A 219 22.48 16.89 2.23
CA PRO A 219 23.35 16.86 1.04
C PRO A 219 22.89 15.82 0.01
N ALA A 220 22.41 14.66 0.44
CA ALA A 220 21.88 13.64 -0.47
C ALA A 220 20.55 14.06 -1.10
N GLY A 221 19.64 14.67 -0.30
CA GLY A 221 18.38 15.19 -0.81
C GLY A 221 18.57 16.34 -1.79
N LYS A 222 19.52 17.24 -1.53
CA LYS A 222 19.92 18.33 -2.45
C LYS A 222 20.52 17.80 -3.75
N ALA A 223 21.28 16.71 -3.73
CA ALA A 223 21.80 16.07 -4.93
C ALA A 223 20.66 15.59 -5.84
N VAL A 224 19.64 14.94 -5.29
CA VAL A 224 18.43 14.53 -6.02
C VAL A 224 17.66 15.73 -6.56
N GLN A 225 17.46 16.76 -5.73
CA GLN A 225 16.81 18.01 -6.13
C GLN A 225 17.50 18.63 -7.34
N THR A 226 18.81 18.86 -7.24
CA THR A 226 19.60 19.51 -8.31
C THR A 226 19.53 18.70 -9.62
N ALA A 227 19.60 17.36 -9.53
CA ALA A 227 19.51 16.52 -10.73
C ALA A 227 18.12 16.61 -11.40
N LEU A 228 17.04 16.65 -10.62
CA LEU A 228 15.68 16.82 -11.15
C LEU A 228 15.45 18.23 -11.70
N GLU A 229 15.98 19.27 -11.06
CA GLU A 229 15.95 20.65 -11.56
C GLU A 229 16.70 20.80 -12.88
N GLN A 230 17.85 20.15 -13.04
CA GLN A 230 18.59 20.10 -14.31
C GLN A 230 17.80 19.40 -15.44
N LYS A 231 16.84 18.55 -15.09
CA LYS A 231 15.88 17.93 -16.03
C LYS A 231 14.64 18.79 -16.29
N GLY A 232 14.50 19.93 -15.61
CA GLY A 232 13.41 20.88 -15.81
C GLY A 232 12.35 20.89 -14.72
N ALA A 233 12.51 20.12 -13.63
CA ALA A 233 11.62 20.24 -12.47
C ALA A 233 11.77 21.60 -11.80
N LYS A 234 10.67 22.10 -11.21
CA LYS A 234 10.69 23.22 -10.28
C LYS A 234 10.19 22.76 -8.92
N PHE A 235 10.89 23.16 -7.88
CA PHE A 235 10.50 22.84 -6.51
C PHE A 235 10.17 24.09 -5.71
N HIS A 236 9.09 24.02 -4.93
CA HIS A 236 8.65 25.02 -3.98
C HIS A 236 8.74 24.40 -2.59
N PHE A 237 9.90 24.55 -1.94
CA PHE A 237 10.14 24.03 -0.60
C PHE A 237 9.84 25.08 0.46
N GLY A 238 9.19 24.63 1.56
CA GLY A 238 8.78 25.43 2.69
C GLY A 238 7.27 25.70 2.75
N PRO A 239 6.58 26.10 1.67
CA PRO A 239 5.15 26.32 1.72
C PRO A 239 4.34 25.01 1.67
N LEU A 240 3.08 25.13 2.16
CA LEU A 240 2.03 24.11 2.05
C LEU A 240 1.02 24.52 0.98
N VAL A 241 0.48 23.55 0.27
CA VAL A 241 -0.71 23.75 -0.56
C VAL A 241 -1.93 23.91 0.35
N THR A 242 -2.70 24.96 0.15
CA THR A 242 -3.91 25.27 0.93
C THR A 242 -5.20 25.11 0.14
N ALA A 243 -5.16 25.40 -1.19
CA ALA A 243 -6.33 25.26 -2.03
C ALA A 243 -5.96 24.87 -3.45
N VAL A 244 -6.90 24.20 -4.13
CA VAL A 244 -6.86 23.94 -5.58
C VAL A 244 -8.19 24.40 -6.16
N ASN A 245 -8.13 25.47 -6.96
CA ASN A 245 -9.33 26.06 -7.56
C ASN A 245 -9.31 25.90 -9.07
N LYS A 246 -10.49 25.76 -9.67
CA LYS A 246 -10.65 25.76 -11.12
C LYS A 246 -10.14 27.05 -11.76
N ALA A 247 -9.50 26.91 -12.89
CA ALA A 247 -9.15 27.98 -13.79
C ALA A 247 -9.92 27.84 -15.11
N GLU A 248 -9.78 28.79 -16.01
CA GLU A 248 -10.34 28.67 -17.38
C GLU A 248 -9.84 27.39 -18.05
N LYS A 249 -8.56 27.04 -17.80
CA LYS A 249 -7.96 25.77 -18.17
C LYS A 249 -7.18 25.22 -16.99
N GLY A 250 -7.47 23.99 -16.59
CA GLY A 250 -6.81 23.33 -15.45
C GLY A 250 -7.18 23.96 -14.11
N VAL A 251 -6.19 24.16 -13.27
CA VAL A 251 -6.33 24.64 -11.87
C VAL A 251 -5.28 25.68 -11.51
N VAL A 252 -5.59 26.44 -10.47
CA VAL A 252 -4.65 27.27 -9.71
C VAL A 252 -4.47 26.65 -8.33
N VAL A 253 -3.23 26.27 -8.03
CA VAL A 253 -2.82 25.75 -6.73
C VAL A 253 -2.34 26.90 -5.87
N SER A 254 -2.96 27.16 -4.73
CA SER A 254 -2.62 28.23 -3.79
C SER A 254 -1.74 27.70 -2.67
N LEU A 255 -0.71 28.47 -2.33
CA LEU A 255 0.24 28.16 -1.28
C LEU A 255 0.03 29.07 -0.07
N ASN A 256 0.36 28.59 1.14
CA ASN A 256 0.19 29.36 2.37
C ASN A 256 1.10 30.58 2.50
N ASN A 257 2.10 30.75 1.62
CA ASN A 257 2.95 31.94 1.53
C ASN A 257 2.39 33.00 0.57
N GLY A 258 1.22 32.76 -0.04
CA GLY A 258 0.56 33.67 -0.99
C GLY A 258 0.95 33.45 -2.46
N GLU A 259 1.89 32.56 -2.75
CA GLU A 259 2.23 32.18 -4.12
C GLU A 259 1.14 31.26 -4.71
N THR A 260 1.07 31.23 -6.04
CA THR A 260 0.17 30.34 -6.79
C THR A 260 0.90 29.65 -7.93
N ILE A 261 0.47 28.43 -8.24
CA ILE A 261 0.99 27.62 -9.34
C ILE A 261 -0.18 27.28 -10.26
N ALA A 262 -0.07 27.66 -11.54
CA ALA A 262 -1.00 27.22 -12.56
C ALA A 262 -0.59 25.82 -13.05
N ALA A 263 -1.52 24.87 -13.11
CA ALA A 263 -1.30 23.53 -13.62
C ALA A 263 -2.53 23.01 -14.37
N ASP A 264 -2.33 22.05 -15.26
CA ASP A 264 -3.46 21.39 -15.93
C ASP A 264 -4.10 20.35 -14.99
N ILE A 265 -3.30 19.72 -14.12
CA ILE A 265 -3.71 18.64 -13.19
C ILE A 265 -2.76 18.60 -12.00
N VAL A 266 -3.21 18.01 -10.91
CA VAL A 266 -2.42 17.86 -9.66
C VAL A 266 -2.28 16.39 -9.28
N ILE A 267 -1.09 15.98 -8.83
CA ILE A 267 -0.86 14.71 -8.16
C ILE A 267 -0.58 14.97 -6.69
N SER A 268 -1.37 14.35 -5.81
CA SER A 268 -1.11 14.31 -4.37
C SER A 268 -0.30 13.07 -4.01
N ALA A 269 0.94 13.29 -3.56
CA ALA A 269 1.92 12.25 -3.19
C ALA A 269 2.46 12.47 -1.77
N VAL A 270 1.57 12.83 -0.82
CA VAL A 270 1.91 13.17 0.57
C VAL A 270 2.07 11.96 1.49
N GLY A 271 2.03 10.77 0.95
CA GLY A 271 2.23 9.51 1.66
C GLY A 271 0.98 8.65 1.76
N VAL A 272 1.16 7.51 2.42
CA VAL A 272 0.13 6.49 2.64
C VAL A 272 0.08 6.11 4.11
N ARG A 273 -1.04 5.57 4.55
CA ARG A 273 -1.21 4.97 5.87
C ARG A 273 -1.81 3.57 5.75
N PRO A 274 -1.46 2.65 6.67
CA PRO A 274 -2.06 1.32 6.72
C PRO A 274 -3.59 1.38 6.74
N ARG A 275 -4.25 0.51 5.97
CA ARG A 275 -5.71 0.32 6.09
C ARG A 275 -6.00 -0.54 7.31
N THR A 276 -6.67 0.04 8.30
CA THR A 276 -6.96 -0.61 9.58
C THR A 276 -8.44 -0.65 9.92
N ASP A 277 -9.30 0.02 9.15
CA ASP A 277 -10.70 0.27 9.53
C ASP A 277 -11.50 -1.03 9.72
N LEU A 278 -11.38 -2.00 8.80
CA LEU A 278 -12.07 -3.28 8.92
C LEU A 278 -11.62 -4.04 10.18
N ALA A 279 -10.32 -4.12 10.42
CA ALA A 279 -9.76 -4.76 11.60
C ALA A 279 -10.22 -4.09 12.90
N LYS A 280 -10.17 -2.76 12.93
CA LYS A 280 -10.61 -1.96 14.09
C LYS A 280 -12.11 -2.14 14.37
N ALA A 281 -12.94 -2.11 13.33
CA ALA A 281 -14.39 -2.33 13.46
C ALA A 281 -14.73 -3.72 13.99
N SER A 282 -13.85 -4.70 13.77
CA SER A 282 -13.99 -6.10 14.22
C SER A 282 -13.31 -6.40 15.55
N GLY A 283 -12.86 -5.37 16.28
CA GLY A 283 -12.23 -5.52 17.59
C GLY A 283 -10.79 -6.03 17.56
N ILE A 284 -10.16 -6.13 16.39
CA ILE A 284 -8.75 -6.49 16.26
C ILE A 284 -7.88 -5.30 16.69
N VAL A 285 -6.82 -5.58 17.44
CA VAL A 285 -5.92 -4.55 17.94
C VAL A 285 -5.19 -3.86 16.77
N VAL A 286 -5.30 -2.54 16.74
CA VAL A 286 -4.63 -1.68 15.76
C VAL A 286 -3.85 -0.58 16.48
N ASN A 287 -2.73 -0.17 15.89
CA ASN A 287 -1.94 0.98 16.31
C ASN A 287 -1.62 1.82 15.05
N ARG A 288 -0.38 1.87 14.59
CA ARG A 288 -0.02 2.47 13.30
C ARG A 288 -0.41 1.57 12.12
N GLY A 289 -0.58 0.29 12.36
CA GLY A 289 -1.07 -0.76 11.48
C GLY A 289 -1.91 -1.76 12.26
N ILE A 290 -2.31 -2.85 11.62
CA ILE A 290 -2.92 -4.01 12.28
C ILE A 290 -1.80 -4.73 13.04
N VAL A 291 -1.90 -4.76 14.37
CA VAL A 291 -0.85 -5.30 15.23
C VAL A 291 -0.77 -6.82 15.08
N THR A 292 0.42 -7.31 14.81
CA THR A 292 0.71 -8.75 14.73
C THR A 292 1.99 -9.11 15.45
N ASN A 293 2.08 -10.39 15.85
CA ASN A 293 3.34 -11.00 16.27
C ASN A 293 4.19 -11.41 15.05
N ARG A 294 5.32 -12.07 15.28
CA ARG A 294 6.22 -12.56 14.21
C ARG A 294 5.65 -13.71 13.38
N LEU A 295 4.64 -14.42 13.87
CA LEU A 295 3.89 -15.40 13.08
C LEU A 295 2.82 -14.73 12.20
N LEU A 296 2.74 -13.38 12.23
CA LEU A 296 1.75 -12.56 11.55
C LEU A 296 0.32 -12.74 12.06
N GLU A 297 0.15 -13.33 13.26
CA GLU A 297 -1.11 -13.48 13.94
C GLU A 297 -1.56 -12.16 14.53
N THR A 298 -2.82 -11.82 14.33
CA THR A 298 -3.48 -10.67 14.97
C THR A 298 -3.96 -11.02 16.38
N SER A 299 -4.62 -10.09 17.05
CA SER A 299 -5.28 -10.36 18.34
C SER A 299 -6.51 -11.29 18.27
N ALA A 300 -7.02 -11.54 17.05
CA ALA A 300 -8.13 -12.45 16.82
C ALA A 300 -7.63 -13.81 16.32
N SER A 301 -8.15 -14.88 16.90
CA SER A 301 -7.81 -16.25 16.51
C SER A 301 -8.13 -16.49 15.04
N HIS A 302 -7.26 -17.20 14.33
CA HIS A 302 -7.42 -17.56 12.92
C HIS A 302 -7.41 -16.35 11.94
N VAL A 303 -7.02 -15.15 12.43
CA VAL A 303 -6.89 -13.95 11.61
C VAL A 303 -5.44 -13.47 11.61
N TYR A 304 -4.88 -13.36 10.42
CA TYR A 304 -3.52 -12.88 10.16
C TYR A 304 -3.56 -11.53 9.44
N ALA A 305 -2.47 -10.78 9.52
CA ALA A 305 -2.31 -9.58 8.69
C ALA A 305 -0.87 -9.49 8.16
N MET A 306 -0.72 -8.98 6.92
CA MET A 306 0.58 -8.79 6.30
C MET A 306 0.58 -7.67 5.25
N GLY A 307 1.78 -7.26 4.86
CA GLY A 307 1.99 -6.19 3.89
C GLY A 307 1.78 -4.80 4.51
N ASP A 308 1.43 -3.83 3.67
CA ASP A 308 1.38 -2.42 4.06
C ASP A 308 0.34 -2.11 5.17
N CYS A 309 -0.64 -2.99 5.40
CA CYS A 309 -1.63 -2.81 6.47
C CYS A 309 -1.14 -3.29 7.85
N ALA A 310 -0.08 -4.09 7.92
CA ALA A 310 0.36 -4.74 9.15
C ALA A 310 1.42 -3.94 9.91
N GLU A 311 1.35 -4.03 11.24
CA GLU A 311 2.41 -3.63 12.17
C GLU A 311 2.96 -4.89 12.83
N VAL A 312 4.07 -5.39 12.29
CA VAL A 312 4.68 -6.65 12.70
C VAL A 312 5.72 -6.40 13.79
N ASP A 313 5.49 -6.91 14.98
CA ASP A 313 6.39 -6.73 16.14
C ASP A 313 6.83 -5.25 16.31
N GLY A 314 5.85 -4.32 16.19
CA GLY A 314 6.06 -2.87 16.27
C GLY A 314 6.61 -2.20 15.01
N HIS A 315 6.84 -2.92 13.91
CA HIS A 315 7.36 -2.37 12.66
C HIS A 315 6.26 -2.21 11.61
N VAL A 316 6.14 -1.02 11.05
CA VAL A 316 5.33 -0.73 9.85
C VAL A 316 6.29 -0.47 8.70
N LEU A 317 6.38 -1.40 7.75
CA LEU A 317 7.32 -1.38 6.64
C LEU A 317 6.58 -1.48 5.31
N VAL A 318 6.29 -0.34 4.70
CA VAL A 318 5.53 -0.21 3.46
C VAL A 318 6.41 -0.38 2.21
N TYR A 319 7.21 -1.44 2.19
CA TYR A 319 8.16 -1.75 1.11
C TYR A 319 7.98 -3.19 0.61
N VAL A 320 8.49 -3.47 -0.59
CA VAL A 320 8.34 -4.79 -1.22
C VAL A 320 9.11 -5.89 -0.49
N ALA A 321 10.34 -5.61 -0.03
CA ALA A 321 11.18 -6.64 0.57
C ALA A 321 10.60 -7.23 1.87
N PRO A 322 10.13 -6.44 2.85
CA PRO A 322 9.44 -6.96 4.03
C PRO A 322 8.17 -7.74 3.68
N LEU A 323 7.38 -7.25 2.72
CA LEU A 323 6.18 -7.91 2.25
C LEU A 323 6.47 -9.30 1.68
N MET A 324 7.53 -9.46 0.89
CA MET A 324 7.92 -10.75 0.33
C MET A 324 8.44 -11.72 1.39
N ALA A 325 9.17 -11.21 2.40
CA ALA A 325 9.59 -12.01 3.54
C ALA A 325 8.38 -12.52 4.35
N ALA A 326 7.42 -11.65 4.61
CA ALA A 326 6.17 -11.99 5.28
C ALA A 326 5.35 -13.02 4.49
N ALA A 327 5.20 -12.86 3.17
CA ALA A 327 4.49 -13.80 2.31
C ALA A 327 5.10 -15.22 2.39
N LYS A 328 6.44 -15.30 2.36
CA LYS A 328 7.15 -16.57 2.44
C LYS A 328 6.98 -17.26 3.80
N ALA A 329 7.05 -16.51 4.90
CA ALA A 329 6.85 -17.05 6.25
C ALA A 329 5.40 -17.50 6.46
N LEU A 330 4.43 -16.63 6.14
CA LEU A 330 3.01 -16.91 6.32
C LEU A 330 2.52 -18.05 5.42
N GLY A 331 3.05 -18.16 4.18
CA GLY A 331 2.72 -19.27 3.29
C GLY A 331 3.03 -20.64 3.89
N LYS A 332 4.15 -20.77 4.61
CA LYS A 332 4.50 -21.98 5.37
C LYS A 332 3.59 -22.18 6.58
N THR A 333 3.35 -21.10 7.34
CA THR A 333 2.49 -21.14 8.53
C THR A 333 1.08 -21.62 8.19
N LEU A 334 0.47 -21.11 7.12
CA LEU A 334 -0.84 -21.52 6.63
C LEU A 334 -0.89 -22.98 6.17
N ALA A 335 0.24 -23.53 5.73
CA ALA A 335 0.43 -24.92 5.36
C ALA A 335 0.77 -25.83 6.55
N GLY A 336 0.63 -25.37 7.79
CA GLY A 336 0.87 -26.14 9.00
C GLY A 336 2.33 -26.16 9.47
N GLN A 337 3.19 -25.27 8.97
CA GLN A 337 4.59 -25.13 9.37
C GLN A 337 4.82 -23.72 9.98
N PRO A 338 4.48 -23.50 11.27
CA PRO A 338 4.64 -22.21 11.91
C PRO A 338 6.04 -21.63 11.68
N THR A 339 6.10 -20.47 11.05
CA THR A 339 7.37 -19.85 10.64
C THR A 339 7.31 -18.38 10.99
N GLU A 340 8.20 -17.95 11.87
CA GLU A 340 8.34 -16.52 12.19
C GLU A 340 8.96 -15.76 11.02
N VAL A 341 8.46 -14.56 10.78
CA VAL A 341 9.08 -13.64 9.84
C VAL A 341 10.27 -12.97 10.50
N SER A 342 11.34 -12.80 9.73
CA SER A 342 12.49 -11.98 10.09
C SER A 342 12.77 -10.96 8.98
N TYR A 343 13.25 -9.78 9.37
CA TYR A 343 13.60 -8.72 8.45
C TYR A 343 15.09 -8.41 8.56
N GLY A 344 15.86 -8.89 7.59
CA GLY A 344 17.27 -8.54 7.45
C GLY A 344 17.46 -7.05 7.14
N ALA A 345 18.67 -6.68 6.76
CA ALA A 345 18.93 -5.35 6.22
C ALA A 345 18.28 -5.21 4.83
N MET A 346 17.34 -4.29 4.69
CA MET A 346 16.51 -4.10 3.49
C MET A 346 16.59 -2.66 2.98
N PRO A 347 17.71 -2.25 2.35
CA PRO A 347 17.83 -0.93 1.75
C PRO A 347 16.79 -0.73 0.64
N VAL A 348 16.21 0.48 0.60
CA VAL A 348 15.19 0.89 -0.37
C VAL A 348 15.87 1.52 -1.57
N THR A 349 15.48 1.10 -2.77
CA THR A 349 15.89 1.75 -4.02
C THR A 349 14.78 2.68 -4.49
N ILE A 350 15.11 3.95 -4.71
CA ILE A 350 14.16 4.96 -5.19
C ILE A 350 14.42 5.18 -6.68
N LYS A 351 13.34 5.14 -7.46
CA LYS A 351 13.40 5.18 -8.93
C LYS A 351 13.41 6.62 -9.47
N THR A 352 14.55 7.27 -9.27
CA THR A 352 14.86 8.59 -9.83
C THR A 352 16.06 8.47 -10.77
N PRO A 353 15.87 8.03 -12.03
CA PRO A 353 17.00 7.84 -12.98
C PRO A 353 17.90 9.06 -13.18
N ALA A 354 17.38 10.26 -12.98
CA ALA A 354 18.20 11.49 -13.02
C ALA A 354 19.28 11.51 -11.94
N CYS A 355 18.99 10.93 -10.78
CA CYS A 355 19.92 10.71 -9.67
C CYS A 355 19.47 9.46 -8.92
N PRO A 356 19.99 8.27 -9.24
CA PRO A 356 19.63 7.04 -8.57
C PRO A 356 19.90 7.11 -7.07
N VAL A 357 18.99 6.54 -6.25
CA VAL A 357 19.09 6.58 -4.80
C VAL A 357 18.93 5.18 -4.22
N VAL A 358 19.79 4.85 -3.26
CA VAL A 358 19.62 3.70 -2.38
C VAL A 358 19.77 4.18 -0.94
N VAL A 359 18.79 3.87 -0.10
CA VAL A 359 18.76 4.30 1.29
C VAL A 359 18.44 3.13 2.21
N ALA A 360 19.21 2.99 3.29
CA ALA A 360 18.85 2.23 4.48
C ALA A 360 18.46 3.26 5.55
N PRO A 361 17.15 3.48 5.78
CA PRO A 361 16.69 4.50 6.70
C PRO A 361 17.22 4.24 8.11
N VAL A 362 17.65 5.30 8.78
CA VAL A 362 18.06 5.24 10.19
C VAL A 362 16.81 5.05 11.06
N ALA A 363 16.84 4.12 12.00
CA ALA A 363 15.76 3.91 12.93
C ALA A 363 15.48 5.19 13.74
N ARG A 364 14.20 5.49 13.97
CA ARG A 364 13.80 6.67 14.73
C ARG A 364 14.36 6.60 16.15
N GLY A 365 15.06 7.65 16.56
CA GLY A 365 15.70 7.72 17.88
C GLY A 365 17.05 7.00 17.99
N ALA A 366 17.61 6.50 16.88
CA ALA A 366 18.97 6.00 16.88
C ALA A 366 19.97 7.12 17.18
N GLU A 367 20.93 6.84 18.04
CA GLU A 367 22.00 7.77 18.40
C GLU A 367 23.20 7.54 17.49
N GLY A 368 23.78 8.62 16.97
CA GLY A 368 24.92 8.56 16.06
C GLY A 368 25.04 9.80 15.21
N ASP A 369 26.00 9.77 14.28
CA ASP A 369 26.30 10.90 13.40
C ASP A 369 26.44 10.46 11.93
N TRP A 370 26.11 11.40 11.03
CA TRP A 370 26.33 11.23 9.61
C TRP A 370 27.77 11.60 9.22
N THR A 371 28.46 10.66 8.59
CA THR A 371 29.67 10.94 7.81
C THR A 371 29.29 11.01 6.35
N ILE A 372 29.54 12.15 5.71
CA ILE A 372 29.07 12.44 4.36
C ILE A 372 30.25 12.79 3.46
N VAL A 373 30.36 12.08 2.34
CA VAL A 373 31.27 12.40 1.23
C VAL A 373 30.41 12.72 0.02
N ALA A 374 30.58 13.89 -0.57
CA ALA A 374 29.77 14.37 -1.69
C ALA A 374 30.68 14.88 -2.82
N ASP A 375 30.37 14.46 -4.04
CA ASP A 375 30.96 14.96 -5.28
C ASP A 375 29.84 15.11 -6.32
N GLY A 376 29.34 16.34 -6.50
CA GLY A 376 28.19 16.64 -7.33
C GLY A 376 26.94 15.86 -6.88
N HIS A 377 26.42 15.01 -7.76
CA HIS A 377 25.26 14.15 -7.45
C HIS A 377 25.64 12.85 -6.75
N ASN A 378 26.93 12.56 -6.58
CA ASN A 378 27.41 11.34 -5.96
C ASN A 378 27.61 11.59 -4.47
N VAL A 379 26.66 11.14 -3.66
CA VAL A 379 26.74 11.29 -2.20
C VAL A 379 26.79 9.90 -1.56
N ASN A 380 27.80 9.69 -0.71
CA ASN A 380 27.87 8.56 0.22
C ASN A 380 27.73 9.13 1.63
N ALA A 381 26.60 8.90 2.24
CA ALA A 381 26.29 9.29 3.61
C ALA A 381 26.07 8.03 4.46
N GLN A 382 26.85 7.88 5.53
CA GLN A 382 26.78 6.76 6.44
C GLN A 382 26.47 7.24 7.85
N PHE A 383 25.44 6.68 8.48
CA PHE A 383 25.09 6.98 9.86
C PHE A 383 25.68 5.90 10.77
N ARG A 384 26.59 6.30 11.65
CA ARG A 384 27.25 5.39 12.56
C ARG A 384 27.04 5.82 14.02
N ASP A 385 26.91 4.84 14.92
CA ASP A 385 26.90 5.10 16.35
C ASP A 385 28.31 5.45 16.89
N SER A 386 28.40 5.78 18.17
CA SER A 386 29.66 6.12 18.84
C SER A 386 30.67 4.99 18.84
N GLY A 387 30.25 3.74 18.64
CA GLY A 387 31.11 2.55 18.50
C GLY A 387 31.58 2.29 17.06
N GLY A 388 31.15 3.13 16.10
CA GLY A 388 31.47 2.99 14.67
C GLY A 388 30.59 2.00 13.91
N LYS A 389 29.56 1.40 14.55
CA LYS A 389 28.61 0.49 13.91
C LYS A 389 27.73 1.25 12.94
N LEU A 390 27.59 0.74 11.71
CA LEU A 390 26.69 1.31 10.71
C LEU A 390 25.23 1.03 11.08
N LEU A 391 24.41 2.08 11.19
CA LEU A 391 22.99 2.00 11.53
C LEU A 391 22.07 2.41 10.36
N GLY A 392 22.62 3.07 9.34
CA GLY A 392 21.92 3.43 8.13
C GLY A 392 22.83 4.09 7.12
N PHE A 393 22.36 4.24 5.89
CA PHE A 393 23.12 4.94 4.86
C PHE A 393 22.19 5.56 3.81
N ALA A 394 22.70 6.57 3.12
CA ALA A 394 22.04 7.16 1.94
C ALA A 394 23.09 7.32 0.83
N LEU A 395 22.84 6.70 -0.30
CA LEU A 395 23.70 6.71 -1.48
C LEU A 395 22.95 7.33 -2.65
N THR A 396 23.61 8.27 -3.36
CA THR A 396 23.04 8.87 -4.56
C THR A 396 24.02 8.80 -5.73
N GLY A 397 23.51 8.89 -6.96
CA GLY A 397 24.31 8.84 -8.19
C GLY A 397 25.14 7.56 -8.29
N GLU A 398 26.42 7.69 -8.62
CA GLU A 398 27.33 6.56 -8.77
C GLU A 398 27.67 5.87 -7.43
N ALA A 399 27.48 6.56 -6.29
CA ALA A 399 27.73 5.99 -4.97
C ALA A 399 26.83 4.78 -4.64
N ILE A 400 25.71 4.60 -5.36
CA ILE A 400 24.83 3.41 -5.19
C ILE A 400 25.55 2.09 -5.41
N LYS A 401 26.71 2.07 -6.06
CA LYS A 401 27.57 0.89 -6.26
C LYS A 401 28.06 0.29 -4.94
N GLU A 402 28.13 1.10 -3.88
CA GLU A 402 28.56 0.67 -2.54
C GLU A 402 27.46 -0.04 -1.75
N LYS A 403 26.23 -0.08 -2.25
CA LYS A 403 25.08 -0.71 -1.59
C LYS A 403 25.40 -2.09 -1.00
N ILE A 404 25.98 -2.98 -1.80
CA ILE A 404 26.20 -4.38 -1.40
C ILE A 404 27.20 -4.47 -0.24
N LEU A 405 28.22 -3.62 -0.25
CA LEU A 405 29.23 -3.57 0.83
C LEU A 405 28.60 -3.08 2.12
N LEU A 406 27.92 -1.93 2.07
CA LEU A 406 27.32 -1.31 3.25
C LEU A 406 26.14 -2.11 3.80
N GLN A 407 25.36 -2.76 2.95
CA GLN A 407 24.24 -3.62 3.39
C GLN A 407 24.71 -4.78 4.28
N LYS A 408 25.91 -5.31 4.06
CA LYS A 408 26.48 -6.39 4.89
C LYS A 408 26.88 -5.93 6.29
N GLU A 409 27.15 -4.64 6.48
CA GLU A 409 27.48 -4.05 7.77
C GLU A 409 26.26 -3.73 8.62
N LEU A 410 25.07 -3.59 7.97
CA LEU A 410 23.86 -3.20 8.67
C LEU A 410 23.34 -4.31 9.59
N PRO A 411 22.81 -3.96 10.75
CA PRO A 411 22.05 -4.89 11.56
C PRO A 411 20.73 -5.25 10.84
N PRO A 412 20.15 -6.43 11.14
CA PRO A 412 18.80 -6.73 10.70
C PRO A 412 17.81 -5.73 11.33
N ILE A 413 16.70 -5.45 10.61
CA ILE A 413 15.60 -4.64 11.13
C ILE A 413 14.91 -5.40 12.27
N MET A 414 14.72 -6.71 12.07
CA MET A 414 14.10 -7.63 13.04
C MET A 414 14.73 -9.01 12.84
N ALA A 415 15.57 -9.43 13.79
CA ALA A 415 16.31 -10.69 13.74
C ALA A 415 15.45 -11.93 14.01
#